data_5b9d6bc9920b635b9055cd17d0e9d3f5
#
_entry.id   5b9d6bc9920b635b9055cd17d0e9d3f5
#
_cell.length_a   1.000
_cell.length_b   1.000
_cell.length_c   1.000
_cell.angle_alpha   90.00
_cell.angle_beta   90.00
_cell.angle_gamma   90.00
#
_symmetry.space_group_name_H-M   'P 1'
#
loop_
_entity.id
_entity.type
_entity.pdbx_description
1 polymer ?
#
loop_
_entity_poly.entity_id
_entity_poly.type
_entity_poly.pdbx_seq_one_letter_code
_entity_poly.pdbx_strand_id
1 'polypeptide(L)'
;MSEYHNPVLLDESVSALISSLSGIYADATFGGGGHTSEILRRLSPEGRVVSFDRDSDAIANRPDDSRLTLIRSDFRWIHNHLIHQGYGDGIDGILADLGVSSHQFDTAERGFSFRYDAPLDMRMNQEAAMTATDIVNGYEMEELEKILRIYGEVDNSRRIAQLICKAREAAPINTTTELGKAIESALPKFAEHKFLAKVYQALRIEVNQEMKSLEKFLSGASKALKPGGKMVIITYHSLEDRMVKNFIKAGNIEGKVEKDFYGNATAPLKAVNRKPILPQEEEIAANTRARSAKLRIAEKI
;
A
#
# COMPACT_ATOMS: atom_id res chain seq x y z
N MET A 1 -6.26 25.68 4.19
CA MET A 1 -6.60 24.27 4.50
C MET A 1 -6.41 23.53 3.19
N SER A 2 -5.39 22.67 3.08
CA SER A 2 -5.18 21.84 1.89
C SER A 2 -6.39 20.93 1.76
N GLU A 3 -7.01 20.87 0.57
CA GLU A 3 -8.04 19.90 0.24
C GLU A 3 -7.43 18.49 0.26
N TYR A 4 -7.32 17.90 1.44
CA TYR A 4 -7.09 16.47 1.54
C TYR A 4 -8.35 15.77 1.05
N HIS A 5 -8.20 14.99 -0.02
CA HIS A 5 -9.28 14.16 -0.56
C HIS A 5 -9.84 13.26 0.54
N ASN A 6 -11.15 13.02 0.51
CA ASN A 6 -11.79 12.06 1.41
C ASN A 6 -11.10 10.70 1.28
N PRO A 7 -10.76 10.05 2.39
CA PRO A 7 -10.18 8.71 2.38
C PRO A 7 -11.12 7.72 1.68
N VAL A 8 -10.53 6.77 0.97
CA VAL A 8 -11.31 5.78 0.20
C VAL A 8 -11.97 4.78 1.16
N LEU A 9 -13.26 4.47 0.92
CA LEU A 9 -14.06 3.53 1.73
C LEU A 9 -14.01 3.83 3.22
N LEU A 10 -14.04 5.13 3.59
CA LEU A 10 -13.82 5.61 4.96
C LEU A 10 -14.81 5.00 5.96
N ASP A 11 -16.11 5.11 5.66
CA ASP A 11 -17.15 4.64 6.58
C ASP A 11 -17.17 3.11 6.69
N GLU A 12 -17.05 2.42 5.56
CA GLU A 12 -17.03 0.96 5.49
C GLU A 12 -15.84 0.37 6.24
N SER A 13 -14.65 0.96 6.07
CA SER A 13 -13.44 0.46 6.71
C SER A 13 -13.43 0.71 8.22
N VAL A 14 -13.80 1.92 8.66
CA VAL A 14 -13.79 2.26 10.08
C VAL A 14 -14.95 1.56 10.83
N SER A 15 -16.12 1.42 10.20
CA SER A 15 -17.23 0.66 10.78
C SER A 15 -16.92 -0.83 10.93
N ALA A 16 -16.17 -1.41 9.99
CA ALA A 16 -15.72 -2.79 10.09
C ALA A 16 -14.60 -2.98 11.12
N LEU A 17 -13.78 -1.95 11.35
CA LEU A 17 -12.64 -1.99 12.25
C LEU A 17 -13.04 -1.95 13.72
N ILE A 18 -13.91 -0.99 14.09
CA ILE A 18 -14.21 -0.66 15.48
C ILE A 18 -15.19 -1.68 16.07
N SER A 19 -14.70 -2.50 17.01
CA SER A 19 -15.50 -3.45 17.80
C SER A 19 -15.76 -2.96 19.23
N SER A 20 -14.91 -2.06 19.76
CA SER A 20 -15.02 -1.47 21.10
C SER A 20 -14.64 0.01 21.05
N LEU A 21 -15.45 0.87 21.67
CA LEU A 21 -15.15 2.32 21.71
C LEU A 21 -13.93 2.66 22.58
N SER A 22 -13.58 1.82 23.53
CA SER A 22 -12.38 1.96 24.39
C SER A 22 -11.22 1.07 23.91
N GLY A 23 -11.33 0.48 22.73
CA GLY A 23 -10.35 -0.42 22.16
C GLY A 23 -9.06 0.28 21.70
N ILE A 24 -8.08 -0.54 21.34
CA ILE A 24 -6.78 -0.12 20.81
C ILE A 24 -6.73 -0.49 19.33
N TYR A 25 -6.48 0.49 18.48
CA TYR A 25 -6.47 0.31 17.04
C TYR A 25 -5.17 0.80 16.43
N ALA A 26 -4.78 0.22 15.30
CA ALA A 26 -3.66 0.70 14.53
C ALA A 26 -4.10 1.10 13.11
N ASP A 27 -3.56 2.22 12.61
CA ASP A 27 -3.62 2.63 11.21
C ASP A 27 -2.21 2.49 10.62
N ALA A 28 -2.00 1.50 9.77
CA ALA A 28 -0.69 1.17 9.22
C ALA A 28 -0.22 2.15 8.12
N THR A 29 -1.11 3.03 7.65
CA THR A 29 -0.94 3.91 6.50
C THR A 29 -1.56 5.27 6.78
N PHE A 30 -0.94 6.04 7.67
CA PHE A 30 -1.49 7.31 8.17
C PHE A 30 -1.79 8.31 7.04
N GLY A 31 -0.86 8.51 6.10
CA GLY A 31 -1.02 9.40 4.95
C GLY A 31 -1.44 10.82 5.36
N GLY A 32 -2.62 11.23 4.92
CA GLY A 32 -3.24 12.51 5.31
C GLY A 32 -3.96 12.48 6.66
N GLY A 33 -3.98 11.36 7.36
CA GLY A 33 -4.61 11.20 8.66
C GLY A 33 -6.14 11.03 8.63
N GLY A 34 -6.75 10.82 7.47
CA GLY A 34 -8.20 10.77 7.35
C GLY A 34 -8.83 9.57 8.05
N HIS A 35 -8.34 8.35 7.83
CA HIS A 35 -8.80 7.17 8.55
C HIS A 35 -8.51 7.27 10.05
N THR A 36 -7.30 7.67 10.44
CA THR A 36 -6.93 7.90 11.84
C THR A 36 -7.88 8.90 12.53
N SER A 37 -8.19 10.03 11.87
CA SER A 37 -9.09 11.05 12.44
C SER A 37 -10.51 10.51 12.63
N GLU A 38 -11.02 9.73 11.69
CA GLU A 38 -12.34 9.11 11.79
C GLU A 38 -12.37 8.03 12.89
N ILE A 39 -11.31 7.23 13.04
CA ILE A 39 -11.19 6.28 14.15
C ILE A 39 -11.24 7.04 15.49
N LEU A 40 -10.41 8.09 15.66
CA LEU A 40 -10.38 8.91 16.88
C LEU A 40 -11.74 9.55 17.19
N ARG A 41 -12.46 10.03 16.16
CA ARG A 41 -13.78 10.64 16.30
C ARG A 41 -14.82 9.67 16.88
N ARG A 42 -14.70 8.36 16.55
CA ARG A 42 -15.65 7.32 17.01
C ARG A 42 -15.27 6.75 18.37
N LEU A 43 -14.01 6.82 18.77
CA LEU A 43 -13.55 6.22 20.03
C LEU A 43 -13.93 7.08 21.25
N SER A 44 -14.11 6.39 22.39
CA SER A 44 -14.23 7.03 23.70
C SER A 44 -12.87 7.63 24.16
N PRO A 45 -12.83 8.42 25.25
CA PRO A 45 -11.58 8.99 25.78
C PRO A 45 -10.53 7.92 26.16
N GLU A 46 -10.95 6.71 26.48
CA GLU A 46 -10.08 5.58 26.85
C GLU A 46 -9.47 4.88 25.64
N GLY A 47 -10.08 5.01 24.45
CA GLY A 47 -9.60 4.40 23.22
C GLY A 47 -8.21 4.92 22.81
N ARG A 48 -7.43 4.13 22.10
CA ARG A 48 -6.09 4.49 21.66
C ARG A 48 -5.89 4.14 20.19
N VAL A 49 -5.13 4.98 19.50
CA VAL A 49 -4.74 4.76 18.11
C VAL A 49 -3.22 4.85 17.97
N VAL A 50 -2.64 3.86 17.29
CA VAL A 50 -1.22 3.87 16.91
C VAL A 50 -1.16 3.91 15.39
N SER A 51 -0.70 5.02 14.84
CA SER A 51 -0.62 5.19 13.38
C SER A 51 0.82 5.16 12.89
N PHE A 52 1.01 4.70 11.67
CA PHE A 52 2.31 4.54 11.04
C PHE A 52 2.35 5.21 9.68
N ASP A 53 3.46 5.86 9.38
CA ASP A 53 3.84 6.22 8.02
C ASP A 53 5.36 6.27 7.91
N ARG A 54 5.88 5.95 6.73
CA ARG A 54 7.31 6.07 6.41
C ARG A 54 7.66 7.39 5.74
N ASP A 55 6.63 8.13 5.27
CA ASP A 55 6.81 9.44 4.65
C ASP A 55 6.86 10.54 5.70
N SER A 56 7.93 11.35 5.67
CA SER A 56 8.06 12.50 6.58
C SER A 56 6.96 13.54 6.38
N ASP A 57 6.47 13.71 5.14
CA ASP A 57 5.43 14.67 4.82
C ASP A 57 4.09 14.27 5.46
N ALA A 58 3.81 12.97 5.55
CA ALA A 58 2.63 12.45 6.24
C ALA A 58 2.67 12.77 7.75
N ILE A 59 3.82 12.59 8.38
CA ILE A 59 3.99 12.84 9.83
C ILE A 59 3.70 14.29 10.22
N ALA A 60 3.94 15.24 9.31
CA ALA A 60 3.65 16.66 9.55
C ALA A 60 2.15 16.96 9.70
N ASN A 61 1.26 16.06 9.25
CA ASN A 61 -0.20 16.21 9.34
C ASN A 61 -0.81 15.69 10.66
N ARG A 62 0.02 15.37 11.65
CA ARG A 62 -0.43 14.80 12.91
C ARG A 62 -1.51 15.68 13.58
N PRO A 63 -2.71 15.17 13.88
CA PRO A 63 -3.69 15.87 14.68
C PRO A 63 -3.23 15.97 16.14
N ASP A 64 -3.65 17.02 16.81
CA ASP A 64 -3.43 17.22 18.26
C ASP A 64 -4.49 16.44 19.05
N ASP A 65 -4.24 15.15 19.24
CA ASP A 65 -5.08 14.25 20.04
C ASP A 65 -4.18 13.36 20.90
N SER A 66 -4.36 13.41 22.21
CA SER A 66 -3.57 12.67 23.19
C SER A 66 -3.74 11.15 23.11
N ARG A 67 -4.80 10.67 22.45
CA ARG A 67 -5.07 9.25 22.22
C ARG A 67 -4.26 8.67 21.04
N LEU A 68 -3.60 9.55 20.24
CA LEU A 68 -2.82 9.18 19.07
C LEU A 68 -1.34 9.07 19.38
N THR A 69 -0.76 7.91 19.08
CA THR A 69 0.68 7.72 18.92
C THR A 69 0.98 7.56 17.42
N LEU A 70 1.72 8.53 16.85
CA LEU A 70 2.13 8.48 15.44
C LEU A 70 3.62 8.12 15.35
N ILE A 71 3.93 7.05 14.62
CA ILE A 71 5.27 6.47 14.50
C ILE A 71 5.74 6.59 13.06
N ARG A 72 6.88 7.27 12.84
CA ARG A 72 7.53 7.30 11.54
C ARG A 72 8.27 5.97 11.31
N SER A 73 7.62 5.03 10.66
CA SER A 73 8.17 3.71 10.33
C SER A 73 7.43 3.05 9.19
N ASP A 74 8.09 2.12 8.51
CA ASP A 74 7.43 1.20 7.59
C ASP A 74 6.54 0.23 8.38
N PHE A 75 5.32 0.04 7.94
CA PHE A 75 4.32 -0.84 8.59
C PHE A 75 4.77 -2.31 8.68
N ARG A 76 5.80 -2.72 7.93
CA ARG A 76 6.40 -4.07 8.06
C ARG A 76 6.84 -4.40 9.47
N TRP A 77 7.08 -3.41 10.30
CA TRP A 77 7.52 -3.52 11.68
C TRP A 77 6.40 -3.33 12.71
N ILE A 78 5.14 -3.32 12.28
CA ILE A 78 3.96 -3.01 13.11
C ILE A 78 3.96 -3.81 14.42
N HIS A 79 4.19 -5.12 14.37
CA HIS A 79 4.20 -5.98 15.57
C HIS A 79 5.25 -5.56 16.59
N ASN A 80 6.47 -5.29 16.12
CA ASN A 80 7.58 -4.86 16.99
C ASN A 80 7.28 -3.52 17.67
N HIS A 81 6.75 -2.57 16.90
CA HIS A 81 6.38 -1.26 17.45
C HIS A 81 5.23 -1.37 18.44
N LEU A 82 4.21 -2.16 18.17
CA LEU A 82 3.09 -2.35 19.11
C LEU A 82 3.55 -2.99 20.43
N ILE A 83 4.45 -3.98 20.39
CA ILE A 83 5.07 -4.53 21.60
C ILE A 83 5.83 -3.42 22.37
N HIS A 84 6.63 -2.63 21.66
CA HIS A 84 7.40 -1.52 22.28
C HIS A 84 6.50 -0.46 22.92
N GLN A 85 5.31 -0.24 22.38
CA GLN A 85 4.29 0.65 22.93
C GLN A 85 3.51 0.03 24.11
N GLY A 86 3.84 -1.18 24.53
CA GLY A 86 3.16 -1.86 25.65
C GLY A 86 1.94 -2.67 25.24
N TYR A 87 1.68 -2.87 23.97
CA TYR A 87 0.53 -3.63 23.45
C TYR A 87 0.89 -5.08 23.08
N GLY A 88 1.77 -5.71 23.87
CA GLY A 88 2.21 -7.10 23.64
C GLY A 88 1.09 -8.14 23.76
N ASP A 89 0.05 -7.85 24.53
CA ASP A 89 -1.16 -8.71 24.67
C ASP A 89 -2.12 -8.62 23.47
N GLY A 90 -1.76 -7.80 22.50
CA GLY A 90 -2.52 -7.60 21.26
C GLY A 90 -3.47 -6.41 21.30
N ILE A 91 -3.99 -6.04 20.11
CA ILE A 91 -4.90 -4.91 19.88
C ILE A 91 -6.21 -5.36 19.23
N ASP A 92 -7.21 -4.47 19.23
CA ASP A 92 -8.58 -4.79 18.81
C ASP A 92 -8.79 -4.72 17.29
N GLY A 93 -7.94 -3.94 16.58
CA GLY A 93 -8.04 -3.87 15.12
C GLY A 93 -6.88 -3.17 14.45
N ILE A 94 -6.64 -3.52 13.19
CA ILE A 94 -5.60 -2.94 12.32
C ILE A 94 -6.24 -2.59 10.98
N LEU A 95 -6.03 -1.34 10.55
CA LEU A 95 -6.41 -0.84 9.23
C LEU A 95 -5.14 -0.60 8.40
N ALA A 96 -5.20 -0.90 7.11
CA ALA A 96 -4.20 -0.50 6.14
C ALA A 96 -4.88 -0.06 4.83
N ASP A 97 -4.62 1.17 4.39
CA ASP A 97 -4.99 1.70 3.08
C ASP A 97 -3.73 1.71 2.22
N LEU A 98 -3.56 0.68 1.38
CA LEU A 98 -2.31 0.44 0.66
C LEU A 98 -2.14 1.39 -0.53
N GLY A 99 -0.92 1.47 -1.04
CA GLY A 99 -0.57 2.26 -2.22
C GLY A 99 0.05 3.61 -1.89
N VAL A 100 -0.19 4.59 -2.74
CA VAL A 100 0.38 5.95 -2.65
C VAL A 100 -0.65 6.95 -2.16
N SER A 101 -0.23 7.88 -1.31
CA SER A 101 -1.09 8.98 -0.88
C SER A 101 -1.38 9.95 -2.03
N SER A 102 -2.50 10.67 -1.93
CA SER A 102 -2.82 11.73 -2.89
C SER A 102 -1.72 12.79 -2.94
N HIS A 103 -1.15 13.15 -1.80
CA HIS A 103 -0.03 14.09 -1.72
C HIS A 103 1.18 13.63 -2.55
N GLN A 104 1.58 12.36 -2.45
CA GLN A 104 2.68 11.80 -3.24
C GLN A 104 2.40 11.86 -4.75
N PHE A 105 1.16 11.61 -5.17
CA PHE A 105 0.77 11.68 -6.58
C PHE A 105 0.71 13.10 -7.12
N ASP A 106 0.28 14.06 -6.31
CA ASP A 106 0.03 15.44 -6.73
C ASP A 106 1.27 16.33 -6.61
N THR A 107 2.27 15.88 -5.84
CA THR A 107 3.58 16.54 -5.74
C THR A 107 4.47 16.07 -6.89
N ALA A 108 4.64 16.90 -7.91
CA ALA A 108 5.35 16.54 -9.14
C ALA A 108 6.78 16.04 -8.86
N GLU A 109 7.50 16.70 -7.96
CA GLU A 109 8.90 16.43 -7.61
C GLU A 109 9.11 15.03 -6.99
N ARG A 110 8.04 14.39 -6.50
CA ARG A 110 8.09 13.02 -5.96
C ARG A 110 8.16 11.95 -7.07
N GLY A 111 7.89 12.29 -8.33
CA GLY A 111 8.04 11.41 -9.50
C GLY A 111 7.05 10.24 -9.61
N PHE A 112 5.98 10.20 -8.82
CA PHE A 112 4.97 9.13 -8.87
C PHE A 112 4.04 9.21 -10.08
N SER A 113 3.98 10.37 -10.74
CA SER A 113 3.07 10.63 -11.85
C SER A 113 3.83 10.95 -13.14
N PHE A 114 3.39 10.36 -14.25
CA PHE A 114 3.90 10.70 -15.60
C PHE A 114 3.16 11.88 -16.24
N ARG A 115 2.34 12.61 -15.49
CA ARG A 115 1.59 13.78 -15.99
C ARG A 115 2.48 15.03 -16.08
N TYR A 116 3.56 15.07 -15.31
CA TYR A 116 4.48 16.17 -15.20
C TYR A 116 5.88 15.70 -15.57
N ASP A 117 6.69 16.60 -16.14
CA ASP A 117 8.12 16.35 -16.26
C ASP A 117 8.79 16.62 -14.90
N ALA A 118 9.25 15.56 -14.27
CA ALA A 118 9.74 15.60 -12.90
C ALA A 118 10.86 14.56 -12.70
N PRO A 119 11.70 14.70 -11.65
CA PRO A 119 12.67 13.67 -11.29
C PRO A 119 12.03 12.29 -11.14
N LEU A 120 12.70 11.26 -11.60
CA LEU A 120 12.24 9.88 -11.51
C LEU A 120 12.64 9.30 -10.14
N ASP A 121 12.01 9.79 -9.05
CA ASP A 121 12.34 9.45 -7.68
C ASP A 121 11.52 8.23 -7.17
N MET A 122 10.22 8.38 -6.98
CA MET A 122 9.24 7.40 -6.51
C MET A 122 9.47 6.87 -5.09
N ARG A 123 10.35 7.44 -4.28
CA ARG A 123 10.54 7.02 -2.88
C ARG A 123 9.39 7.51 -2.01
N MET A 124 8.74 6.63 -1.28
CA MET A 124 7.80 7.01 -0.22
C MET A 124 8.57 7.48 1.02
N ASN A 125 9.62 6.76 1.44
CA ASN A 125 10.59 7.27 2.40
C ASN A 125 11.69 8.04 1.67
N GLN A 126 11.69 9.36 1.76
CA GLN A 126 12.64 10.24 1.06
C GLN A 126 14.11 10.04 1.50
N GLU A 127 14.35 9.40 2.66
CA GLU A 127 15.70 9.06 3.15
C GLU A 127 16.21 7.70 2.62
N ALA A 128 15.38 6.95 1.90
CA ALA A 128 15.81 5.70 1.29
C ALA A 128 16.86 5.98 0.21
N ALA A 129 17.83 5.06 0.07
CA ALA A 129 18.94 5.27 -0.86
C ALA A 129 18.53 5.10 -2.34
N MET A 130 17.61 4.16 -2.63
CA MET A 130 17.28 3.75 -3.99
C MET A 130 16.09 4.55 -4.54
N THR A 131 16.28 5.18 -5.70
CA THR A 131 15.27 5.88 -6.48
C THR A 131 14.85 5.08 -7.72
N ALA A 132 13.80 5.50 -8.41
CA ALA A 132 13.45 4.91 -9.70
C ALA A 132 14.51 5.22 -10.78
N THR A 133 15.21 6.36 -10.68
CA THR A 133 16.38 6.68 -11.53
C THR A 133 17.47 5.63 -11.39
N ASP A 134 17.77 5.18 -10.16
CA ASP A 134 18.80 4.17 -9.92
C ASP A 134 18.40 2.81 -10.52
N ILE A 135 17.13 2.44 -10.44
CA ILE A 135 16.61 1.21 -11.05
C ILE A 135 16.73 1.27 -12.57
N VAL A 136 16.22 2.34 -13.18
CA VAL A 136 16.18 2.48 -14.64
C VAL A 136 17.57 2.52 -15.25
N ASN A 137 18.54 3.19 -14.58
CA ASN A 137 19.90 3.33 -15.10
C ASN A 137 20.85 2.23 -14.62
N GLY A 138 20.58 1.56 -13.48
CA GLY A 138 21.51 0.62 -12.85
C GLY A 138 21.17 -0.86 -13.01
N TYR A 139 19.87 -1.22 -13.10
CA TYR A 139 19.48 -2.62 -13.20
C TYR A 139 19.88 -3.25 -14.52
N GLU A 140 20.25 -4.55 -14.49
CA GLU A 140 20.46 -5.32 -15.71
C GLU A 140 19.12 -5.54 -16.45
N MET A 141 19.21 -5.82 -17.76
CA MET A 141 18.02 -5.97 -18.62
C MET A 141 17.05 -7.04 -18.09
N GLU A 142 17.56 -8.15 -17.59
CA GLU A 142 16.80 -9.27 -17.03
C GLU A 142 16.08 -8.87 -15.72
N GLU A 143 16.69 -8.03 -14.92
CA GLU A 143 16.11 -7.50 -13.69
C GLU A 143 14.96 -6.51 -14.01
N LEU A 144 15.19 -5.60 -14.97
CA LEU A 144 14.14 -4.71 -15.48
C LEU A 144 12.96 -5.49 -16.07
N GLU A 145 13.23 -6.48 -16.94
CA GLU A 145 12.20 -7.36 -17.49
C GLU A 145 11.40 -8.04 -16.38
N LYS A 146 12.08 -8.57 -15.36
CA LYS A 146 11.47 -9.27 -14.24
C LYS A 146 10.52 -8.38 -13.46
N ILE A 147 10.94 -7.18 -13.05
CA ILE A 147 10.07 -6.27 -12.29
C ILE A 147 8.89 -5.77 -13.13
N LEU A 148 9.11 -5.43 -14.39
CA LEU A 148 8.06 -5.03 -15.32
C LEU A 148 7.01 -6.11 -15.50
N ARG A 149 7.43 -7.37 -15.65
CA ARG A 149 6.54 -8.52 -15.81
C ARG A 149 5.80 -8.85 -14.52
N ILE A 150 6.51 -8.92 -13.38
CA ILE A 150 5.93 -9.39 -12.13
C ILE A 150 5.12 -8.29 -11.44
N TYR A 151 5.63 -7.06 -11.36
CA TYR A 151 5.00 -5.98 -10.62
C TYR A 151 4.13 -5.07 -11.49
N GLY A 152 4.47 -4.92 -12.76
CA GLY A 152 3.68 -4.15 -13.72
C GLY A 152 2.63 -4.97 -14.47
N GLU A 153 2.75 -6.30 -14.47
CA GLU A 153 1.94 -7.17 -15.34
C GLU A 153 1.99 -6.67 -16.80
N VAL A 154 3.23 -6.31 -17.26
CA VAL A 154 3.49 -5.77 -18.59
C VAL A 154 3.79 -6.94 -19.56
N ASP A 155 2.92 -7.15 -20.55
CA ASP A 155 3.02 -8.30 -21.47
C ASP A 155 4.30 -8.29 -22.31
N ASN A 156 4.71 -7.10 -22.80
CA ASN A 156 5.93 -6.90 -23.59
C ASN A 156 7.12 -6.41 -22.75
N SER A 157 7.22 -6.85 -21.48
CA SER A 157 8.22 -6.44 -20.49
C SER A 157 9.65 -6.50 -21.01
N ARG A 158 10.03 -7.56 -21.75
CA ARG A 158 11.35 -7.69 -22.35
C ARG A 158 11.65 -6.58 -23.35
N ARG A 159 10.67 -6.21 -24.19
CA ARG A 159 10.84 -5.12 -25.15
C ARG A 159 11.02 -3.77 -24.45
N ILE A 160 10.26 -3.51 -23.39
CA ILE A 160 10.39 -2.28 -22.59
C ILE A 160 11.77 -2.24 -21.94
N ALA A 161 12.24 -3.33 -21.31
CA ALA A 161 13.57 -3.40 -20.72
C ALA A 161 14.68 -3.12 -21.75
N GLN A 162 14.59 -3.70 -22.96
CA GLN A 162 15.53 -3.44 -24.05
C GLN A 162 15.56 -1.95 -24.46
N LEU A 163 14.39 -1.32 -24.55
CA LEU A 163 14.30 0.10 -24.91
C LEU A 163 14.92 1.01 -23.85
N ILE A 164 14.68 0.72 -22.57
CA ILE A 164 15.29 1.43 -21.44
C ILE A 164 16.81 1.27 -21.50
N CYS A 165 17.32 0.04 -21.61
CA CYS A 165 18.76 -0.20 -21.70
C CYS A 165 19.40 0.53 -22.88
N LYS A 166 18.77 0.48 -24.05
CA LYS A 166 19.27 1.19 -25.25
C LYS A 166 19.27 2.73 -25.06
N ALA A 167 18.22 3.26 -24.43
CA ALA A 167 18.12 4.71 -24.21
C ALA A 167 19.19 5.22 -23.26
N ARG A 168 19.42 4.50 -22.15
CA ARG A 168 20.41 4.88 -21.13
C ARG A 168 21.88 4.78 -21.61
N GLU A 169 22.16 3.98 -22.67
CA GLU A 169 23.48 3.96 -23.32
C GLU A 169 23.84 5.30 -23.96
N ALA A 170 22.84 6.05 -24.44
CA ALA A 170 23.04 7.37 -25.05
C ALA A 170 23.08 8.48 -24.00
N ALA A 171 22.20 8.45 -23.02
CA ALA A 171 22.15 9.40 -21.91
C ALA A 171 21.34 8.81 -20.74
N PRO A 172 21.71 9.09 -19.46
CA PRO A 172 20.94 8.65 -18.31
C PRO A 172 19.47 9.12 -18.38
N ILE A 173 18.55 8.28 -17.93
CA ILE A 173 17.13 8.58 -17.85
C ILE A 173 16.85 9.11 -16.44
N ASN A 174 16.62 10.41 -16.30
CA ASN A 174 16.50 11.08 -15.00
C ASN A 174 15.08 11.58 -14.71
N THR A 175 14.26 11.73 -15.76
CA THR A 175 12.93 12.32 -15.62
C THR A 175 11.82 11.37 -16.11
N THR A 176 10.63 11.65 -15.67
CA THR A 176 9.41 10.96 -16.09
C THR A 176 9.19 11.07 -17.60
N THR A 177 9.45 12.23 -18.18
CA THR A 177 9.35 12.46 -19.64
C THR A 177 10.39 11.67 -20.41
N GLU A 178 11.64 11.61 -19.94
CA GLU A 178 12.70 10.83 -20.58
C GLU A 178 12.38 9.34 -20.59
N LEU A 179 11.85 8.79 -19.46
CA LEU A 179 11.38 7.41 -19.42
C LEU A 179 10.24 7.17 -20.42
N GLY A 180 9.25 8.05 -20.47
CA GLY A 180 8.15 7.97 -21.42
C GLY A 180 8.64 7.92 -22.87
N LYS A 181 9.56 8.82 -23.25
CA LYS A 181 10.18 8.85 -24.58
C LYS A 181 10.98 7.59 -24.89
N ALA A 182 11.74 7.09 -23.92
CA ALA A 182 12.55 5.88 -24.10
C ALA A 182 11.72 4.68 -24.54
N ILE A 183 10.49 4.56 -24.03
CA ILE A 183 9.61 3.40 -24.30
C ILE A 183 8.47 3.68 -25.27
N GLU A 184 8.37 4.89 -25.81
CA GLU A 184 7.26 5.37 -26.65
C GLU A 184 6.93 4.42 -27.81
N SER A 185 7.95 3.90 -28.49
CA SER A 185 7.80 3.00 -29.66
C SER A 185 7.15 1.66 -29.32
N ALA A 186 7.04 1.28 -28.05
CA ALA A 186 6.42 0.06 -27.60
C ALA A 186 5.08 0.25 -26.87
N LEU A 187 4.61 1.51 -26.75
CA LEU A 187 3.32 1.82 -26.17
C LEU A 187 2.18 1.37 -27.10
N PRO A 188 1.14 0.73 -26.56
CA PRO A 188 -0.02 0.33 -27.34
C PRO A 188 -0.85 1.54 -27.73
N LYS A 189 -1.18 1.69 -29.01
CA LYS A 189 -2.07 2.77 -29.49
C LYS A 189 -3.40 2.73 -28.72
N PHE A 190 -3.90 3.90 -28.32
CA PHE A 190 -5.15 4.10 -27.57
C PHE A 190 -5.16 3.56 -26.11
N ALA A 191 -4.03 3.08 -25.61
CA ALA A 191 -3.91 2.58 -24.24
C ALA A 191 -2.60 3.03 -23.54
N GLU A 192 -1.95 4.08 -24.04
CA GLU A 192 -0.65 4.56 -23.60
C GLU A 192 -0.65 4.88 -22.09
N HIS A 193 -1.65 5.63 -21.61
CA HIS A 193 -1.76 5.99 -20.20
C HIS A 193 -1.90 4.77 -19.28
N LYS A 194 -2.73 3.79 -19.67
CA LYS A 194 -2.92 2.56 -18.91
C LYS A 194 -1.64 1.73 -18.88
N PHE A 195 -0.91 1.73 -19.97
CA PHE A 195 0.35 1.00 -20.09
C PHE A 195 1.45 1.66 -19.24
N LEU A 196 1.60 2.99 -19.34
CA LEU A 196 2.52 3.75 -18.52
C LEU A 196 2.24 3.56 -17.03
N ALA A 197 0.98 3.56 -16.62
CA ALA A 197 0.61 3.29 -15.22
C ALA A 197 1.17 1.94 -14.73
N LYS A 198 1.18 0.90 -15.57
CA LYS A 198 1.76 -0.40 -15.24
C LYS A 198 3.29 -0.34 -15.10
N VAL A 199 3.97 0.38 -15.98
CA VAL A 199 5.43 0.58 -15.90
C VAL A 199 5.79 1.32 -14.62
N TYR A 200 5.08 2.42 -14.32
CA TYR A 200 5.27 3.21 -13.10
C TYR A 200 4.96 2.41 -11.84
N GLN A 201 3.90 1.60 -11.85
CA GLN A 201 3.59 0.67 -10.76
C GLN A 201 4.76 -0.29 -10.51
N ALA A 202 5.37 -0.85 -11.56
CA ALA A 202 6.48 -1.78 -11.41
C ALA A 202 7.69 -1.12 -10.73
N LEU A 203 8.08 0.06 -11.20
CA LEU A 203 9.18 0.82 -10.61
C LEU A 203 8.89 1.21 -9.17
N ARG A 204 7.70 1.74 -8.89
CA ARG A 204 7.27 2.14 -7.55
C ARG A 204 7.32 0.98 -6.56
N ILE A 205 6.77 -0.16 -6.94
CA ILE A 205 6.76 -1.38 -6.10
C ILE A 205 8.20 -1.79 -5.77
N GLU A 206 9.11 -1.75 -6.76
CA GLU A 206 10.52 -2.11 -6.55
C GLU A 206 11.24 -1.11 -5.66
N VAL A 207 11.18 0.20 -5.96
CA VAL A 207 11.79 1.28 -5.15
C VAL A 207 11.40 1.15 -3.68
N ASN A 208 10.13 0.92 -3.42
CA ASN A 208 9.56 0.93 -2.08
C ASN A 208 9.48 -0.47 -1.44
N GLN A 209 9.91 -1.51 -2.14
CA GLN A 209 9.80 -2.91 -1.71
C GLN A 209 8.39 -3.26 -1.19
N GLU A 210 7.35 -2.77 -1.87
CA GLU A 210 5.97 -2.81 -1.38
C GLU A 210 5.49 -4.23 -1.09
N MET A 211 5.78 -5.18 -1.98
CA MET A 211 5.35 -6.57 -1.79
C MET A 211 6.03 -7.26 -0.60
N LYS A 212 7.33 -6.98 -0.37
CA LYS A 212 8.04 -7.51 0.81
C LYS A 212 7.54 -6.87 2.11
N SER A 213 7.21 -5.57 2.06
CA SER A 213 6.63 -4.86 3.20
C SER A 213 5.25 -5.42 3.55
N LEU A 214 4.40 -5.64 2.54
CA LEU A 214 3.07 -6.21 2.71
C LEU A 214 3.10 -7.62 3.29
N GLU A 215 4.00 -8.49 2.81
CA GLU A 215 4.16 -9.84 3.35
C GLU A 215 4.50 -9.82 4.85
N LYS A 216 5.51 -9.02 5.23
CA LYS A 216 5.92 -8.87 6.64
C LYS A 216 4.81 -8.23 7.49
N PHE A 217 4.12 -7.24 6.93
CA PHE A 217 2.98 -6.59 7.57
C PHE A 217 1.86 -7.58 7.89
N LEU A 218 1.42 -8.38 6.91
CA LEU A 218 0.35 -9.36 7.10
C LEU A 218 0.68 -10.34 8.23
N SER A 219 1.91 -10.86 8.25
CA SER A 219 2.38 -11.73 9.31
C SER A 219 2.43 -11.01 10.67
N GLY A 220 3.00 -9.80 10.72
CA GLY A 220 3.10 -9.01 11.94
C GLY A 220 1.74 -8.57 12.47
N ALA A 221 0.86 -8.09 11.61
CA ALA A 221 -0.49 -7.67 11.95
C ALA A 221 -1.33 -8.83 12.51
N SER A 222 -1.24 -10.01 11.87
CA SER A 222 -1.92 -11.20 12.39
C SER A 222 -1.46 -11.61 13.80
N LYS A 223 -0.20 -11.39 14.14
CA LYS A 223 0.35 -11.66 15.49
C LYS A 223 -0.05 -10.59 16.51
N ALA A 224 -0.21 -9.35 16.05
CA ALA A 224 -0.56 -8.22 16.90
C ALA A 224 -2.04 -8.13 17.25
N LEU A 225 -2.91 -8.87 16.58
CA LEU A 225 -4.34 -8.88 16.87
C LEU A 225 -4.69 -9.85 17.99
N LYS A 226 -5.57 -9.40 18.89
CA LYS A 226 -6.29 -10.27 19.86
C LYS A 226 -7.23 -11.22 19.12
N PRO A 227 -7.58 -12.38 19.70
CA PRO A 227 -8.73 -13.16 19.21
C PRO A 227 -9.99 -12.30 19.08
N GLY A 228 -10.67 -12.39 17.94
CA GLY A 228 -11.80 -11.51 17.58
C GLY A 228 -11.43 -10.14 17.02
N GLY A 229 -10.15 -9.75 17.10
CA GLY A 229 -9.65 -8.49 16.52
C GLY A 229 -9.77 -8.46 15.00
N LYS A 230 -9.95 -7.28 14.43
CA LYS A 230 -10.23 -7.08 12.99
C LYS A 230 -8.99 -6.62 12.22
N MET A 231 -8.78 -7.24 11.07
CA MET A 231 -7.83 -6.79 10.05
C MET A 231 -8.62 -6.25 8.86
N VAL A 232 -8.46 -4.97 8.55
CA VAL A 232 -9.19 -4.24 7.51
C VAL A 232 -8.18 -3.68 6.52
N ILE A 233 -8.21 -4.15 5.26
CA ILE A 233 -7.19 -3.79 4.26
C ILE A 233 -7.86 -3.32 2.98
N ILE A 234 -7.47 -2.14 2.51
CA ILE A 234 -7.81 -1.59 1.20
C ILE A 234 -6.63 -1.81 0.26
N THR A 235 -6.88 -2.36 -0.92
CA THR A 235 -5.88 -2.65 -1.95
C THR A 235 -6.27 -1.98 -3.26
N TYR A 236 -5.31 -1.64 -4.13
CA TYR A 236 -5.56 -0.91 -5.38
C TYR A 236 -5.12 -1.66 -6.64
N HIS A 237 -4.34 -2.71 -6.51
CA HIS A 237 -3.95 -3.54 -7.66
C HIS A 237 -4.01 -5.04 -7.36
N SER A 238 -3.94 -5.83 -8.44
CA SER A 238 -4.12 -7.30 -8.43
C SER A 238 -3.15 -8.03 -7.51
N LEU A 239 -1.90 -7.57 -7.42
CA LEU A 239 -0.86 -8.22 -6.62
C LEU A 239 -1.13 -8.09 -5.13
N GLU A 240 -1.48 -6.88 -4.65
CA GLU A 240 -1.87 -6.65 -3.26
C GLU A 240 -3.10 -7.49 -2.91
N ASP A 241 -4.17 -7.37 -3.71
CA ASP A 241 -5.43 -8.06 -3.46
C ASP A 241 -5.25 -9.58 -3.41
N ARG A 242 -4.43 -10.14 -4.29
CA ARG A 242 -4.10 -11.57 -4.31
C ARG A 242 -3.34 -11.99 -3.06
N MET A 243 -2.33 -11.22 -2.64
CA MET A 243 -1.53 -11.51 -1.45
C MET A 243 -2.38 -11.46 -0.19
N VAL A 244 -3.17 -10.41 0.00
CA VAL A 244 -4.09 -10.25 1.14
C VAL A 244 -5.12 -11.38 1.17
N LYS A 245 -5.78 -11.68 0.04
CA LYS A 245 -6.74 -12.78 -0.06
C LYS A 245 -6.13 -14.13 0.30
N ASN A 246 -4.94 -14.41 -0.21
CA ASN A 246 -4.24 -15.66 0.07
C ASN A 246 -3.88 -15.78 1.55
N PHE A 247 -3.36 -14.69 2.14
CA PHE A 247 -2.98 -14.68 3.56
C PHE A 247 -4.19 -14.87 4.47
N ILE A 248 -5.29 -14.17 4.21
CA ILE A 248 -6.54 -14.35 4.98
C ILE A 248 -7.02 -15.80 4.90
N LYS A 249 -6.94 -16.43 3.71
CA LYS A 249 -7.41 -17.81 3.49
C LYS A 249 -6.51 -18.85 4.14
N ALA A 250 -5.19 -18.65 4.13
CA ALA A 250 -4.23 -19.73 4.39
C ALA A 250 -3.16 -19.40 5.44
N GLY A 251 -3.05 -18.16 5.90
CA GLY A 251 -1.98 -17.73 6.80
C GLY A 251 -0.62 -17.53 6.09
N ASN A 252 -0.57 -17.68 4.76
CA ASN A 252 0.61 -17.48 3.94
C ASN A 252 0.25 -16.82 2.60
N ILE A 253 1.25 -16.21 1.94
CA ILE A 253 1.04 -15.44 0.71
C ILE A 253 0.82 -16.32 -0.53
N GLU A 254 1.20 -17.58 -0.49
CA GLU A 254 0.99 -18.56 -1.55
C GLU A 254 -0.46 -19.06 -1.61
N GLY A 255 -1.23 -18.88 -0.54
CA GLY A 255 -2.61 -19.35 -0.43
C GLY A 255 -2.72 -20.87 -0.27
N LYS A 256 -1.65 -21.53 0.18
CA LYS A 256 -1.61 -22.97 0.48
C LYS A 256 -2.17 -23.22 1.85
N VAL A 257 -3.34 -23.81 1.92
CA VAL A 257 -3.99 -24.13 3.20
C VAL A 257 -3.26 -25.29 3.87
N GLU A 258 -2.65 -25.00 5.00
CA GLU A 258 -2.12 -26.01 5.90
C GLU A 258 -3.25 -26.55 6.80
N LYS A 259 -3.20 -27.83 7.13
CA LYS A 259 -4.20 -28.49 7.96
C LYS A 259 -3.54 -29.14 9.16
N ASP A 260 -4.21 -29.12 10.29
CA ASP A 260 -3.82 -29.88 11.47
C ASP A 260 -4.03 -31.40 11.26
N PHE A 261 -3.66 -32.18 12.28
CA PHE A 261 -3.84 -33.64 12.25
C PHE A 261 -5.31 -34.06 12.05
N TYR A 262 -6.28 -33.23 12.45
CA TYR A 262 -7.71 -33.48 12.32
C TYR A 262 -8.30 -32.97 11.00
N GLY A 263 -7.49 -32.36 10.12
CA GLY A 263 -7.93 -31.85 8.83
C GLY A 263 -8.47 -30.41 8.84
N ASN A 264 -8.42 -29.71 9.98
CA ASN A 264 -8.84 -28.32 10.10
C ASN A 264 -7.78 -27.39 9.53
N ALA A 265 -8.20 -26.31 8.86
CA ALA A 265 -7.28 -25.28 8.41
C ALA A 265 -6.64 -24.52 9.59
N THR A 266 -5.31 -24.34 9.53
CA THR A 266 -4.54 -23.65 10.58
C THR A 266 -4.35 -22.15 10.32
N ALA A 267 -5.12 -21.57 9.38
CA ALA A 267 -5.06 -20.16 9.07
C ALA A 267 -5.40 -19.31 10.31
N PRO A 268 -4.58 -18.29 10.64
CA PRO A 268 -4.78 -17.49 11.86
C PRO A 268 -5.94 -16.48 11.74
N LEU A 269 -6.50 -16.31 10.55
CA LEU A 269 -7.55 -15.37 10.25
C LEU A 269 -8.74 -16.04 9.57
N LYS A 270 -9.93 -15.48 9.78
CA LYS A 270 -11.17 -15.86 9.10
C LYS A 270 -11.70 -14.66 8.31
N ALA A 271 -11.98 -14.86 7.03
CA ALA A 271 -12.59 -13.81 6.21
C ALA A 271 -14.00 -13.46 6.74
N VAL A 272 -14.24 -12.18 6.95
CA VAL A 272 -15.57 -11.65 7.30
C VAL A 272 -16.41 -11.48 6.03
N ASN A 273 -15.80 -10.92 4.98
CA ASN A 273 -16.43 -10.78 3.66
C ASN A 273 -15.79 -11.74 2.64
N ARG A 274 -16.62 -12.51 1.90
CA ARG A 274 -16.12 -13.43 0.85
C ARG A 274 -15.67 -12.69 -0.40
N LYS A 275 -16.44 -11.65 -0.80
CA LYS A 275 -16.10 -10.75 -1.91
C LYS A 275 -15.60 -9.43 -1.34
N PRO A 276 -14.64 -8.75 -1.98
CA PRO A 276 -14.23 -7.43 -1.52
C PRO A 276 -15.40 -6.46 -1.58
N ILE A 277 -15.46 -5.50 -0.65
CA ILE A 277 -16.33 -4.35 -0.75
C ILE A 277 -15.67 -3.39 -1.73
N LEU A 278 -16.45 -2.82 -2.64
CA LEU A 278 -16.00 -1.89 -3.67
C LEU A 278 -16.60 -0.51 -3.38
N PRO A 279 -15.91 0.58 -3.77
CA PRO A 279 -16.45 1.93 -3.67
C PRO A 279 -17.73 2.08 -4.48
N GLN A 280 -18.65 2.92 -3.99
CA GLN A 280 -19.86 3.26 -4.69
C GLN A 280 -19.58 4.19 -5.88
N GLU A 281 -20.51 4.29 -6.82
CA GLU A 281 -20.35 5.14 -8.03
C GLU A 281 -20.18 6.62 -7.68
N GLU A 282 -20.84 7.09 -6.64
CA GLU A 282 -20.75 8.46 -6.13
C GLU A 282 -19.33 8.74 -5.59
N GLU A 283 -18.73 7.80 -4.87
CA GLU A 283 -17.36 7.92 -4.37
C GLU A 283 -16.36 7.93 -5.54
N ILE A 284 -16.54 7.05 -6.53
CA ILE A 284 -15.69 7.01 -7.73
C ILE A 284 -15.80 8.29 -8.54
N ALA A 285 -16.98 8.89 -8.61
CA ALA A 285 -17.21 10.16 -9.30
C ALA A 285 -16.50 11.32 -8.58
N ALA A 286 -16.52 11.33 -7.24
CA ALA A 286 -15.82 12.33 -6.42
C ALA A 286 -14.30 12.09 -6.36
N ASN A 287 -13.88 10.83 -6.33
CA ASN A 287 -12.47 10.42 -6.25
C ASN A 287 -12.20 9.28 -7.24
N THR A 288 -11.71 9.60 -8.43
CA THR A 288 -11.43 8.60 -9.48
C THR A 288 -10.35 7.60 -9.08
N ARG A 289 -9.52 7.89 -8.07
CA ARG A 289 -8.48 6.99 -7.53
C ARG A 289 -9.11 5.81 -6.77
N ALA A 290 -10.31 5.98 -6.23
CA ALA A 290 -11.06 4.92 -5.56
C ALA A 290 -11.48 3.77 -6.50
N ARG A 291 -11.54 4.00 -7.81
CA ARG A 291 -12.08 3.04 -8.81
C ARG A 291 -11.52 1.63 -8.68
N SER A 292 -10.25 1.48 -8.33
CA SER A 292 -9.57 0.18 -8.23
C SER A 292 -9.56 -0.38 -6.81
N ALA A 293 -10.08 0.36 -5.84
CA ALA A 293 -10.06 -0.02 -4.44
C ALA A 293 -10.88 -1.28 -4.15
N LYS A 294 -10.36 -2.12 -3.27
CA LYS A 294 -10.99 -3.35 -2.79
C LYS A 294 -10.76 -3.50 -1.30
N LEU A 295 -11.82 -3.44 -0.52
CA LEU A 295 -11.74 -3.61 0.93
C LEU A 295 -11.94 -5.09 1.30
N ARG A 296 -10.98 -5.64 2.04
CA ARG A 296 -11.06 -6.96 2.65
C ARG A 296 -11.02 -6.86 4.17
N ILE A 297 -11.88 -7.65 4.80
CA ILE A 297 -12.04 -7.68 6.24
C ILE A 297 -11.82 -9.12 6.70
N ALA A 298 -10.98 -9.29 7.72
CA ALA A 298 -10.74 -10.55 8.37
C ALA A 298 -10.79 -10.40 9.89
N GLU A 299 -11.06 -11.49 10.58
CA GLU A 299 -11.10 -11.58 12.02
C GLU A 299 -10.04 -12.57 12.50
N LYS A 300 -9.33 -12.24 13.57
CA LYS A 300 -8.39 -13.13 14.25
C LYS A 300 -9.16 -14.27 14.94
N ILE A 301 -8.74 -15.50 14.68
CA ILE A 301 -9.29 -16.71 15.32
C ILE A 301 -8.64 -16.92 16.69
#